data_69947eccc9fe6240d3b1c7d7619c6b2d
#
_entry.id   69947eccc9fe6240d3b1c7d7619c6b2d
#
_cell.length_a   1.000
_cell.length_b   1.000
_cell.length_c   1.000
_cell.angle_alpha   90.00
_cell.angle_beta   90.00
_cell.angle_gamma   90.00
#
_symmetry.space_group_name_H-M   'P 1'
#
loop_
_entity.id
_entity.type
_entity.pdbx_description
1 polymer ?
#
loop_
_entity_poly.entity_id
_entity_poly.type
_entity_poly.pdbx_seq_one_letter_code
_entity_poly.pdbx_strand_id
1 'polypeptide(L)'
;TIHDVRKTMADSPYDYELIIVDDGSEDRTGELARLEGARVVNHEMNRGYGASLKDGIRSAKGDWIVITDADGTYPNDRIPDLLKYAGDNEMVVGARNGSAAKIPLIRRPMKWLLSKLANYLAETRIPDYNSGLRVFRKDVAERFFRILPSGFSFTTTITLASLSQGYRVKYVPIAYYKRTGKSKIKPIRDTYNF
;
A
#
# COMPACT_ATOMS: atom_id res chain seq x y z
N THR A 1 4.88 4.13 14.11
CA THR A 1 4.36 4.48 12.75
C THR A 1 3.50 5.74 12.79
N ILE A 2 2.41 5.84 13.62
CA ILE A 2 1.57 7.07 13.68
C ILE A 2 2.42 8.30 14.00
N HIS A 3 3.22 8.22 15.05
CA HIS A 3 4.12 9.31 15.45
C HIS A 3 5.08 9.72 14.31
N ASP A 4 5.67 8.75 13.59
CA ASP A 4 6.61 9.02 12.49
C ASP A 4 5.91 9.74 11.33
N VAL A 5 4.71 9.26 10.95
CA VAL A 5 3.91 9.92 9.90
C VAL A 5 3.57 11.35 10.31
N ARG A 6 3.11 11.57 11.54
CA ARG A 6 2.79 12.91 12.03
C ARG A 6 3.99 13.84 12.03
N LYS A 7 5.12 13.39 12.56
CA LYS A 7 6.37 14.15 12.54
C LYS A 7 6.76 14.53 11.11
N THR A 8 6.74 13.56 10.20
CA THR A 8 7.08 13.78 8.79
C THR A 8 6.14 14.77 8.12
N MET A 9 4.84 14.66 8.38
CA MET A 9 3.85 15.51 7.73
C MET A 9 3.73 16.89 8.33
N ALA A 10 4.09 17.07 9.63
CA ALA A 10 4.14 18.39 10.26
C ALA A 10 5.17 19.33 9.61
N ASP A 11 6.28 18.76 9.10
CA ASP A 11 7.33 19.49 8.39
C ASP A 11 7.06 19.62 6.88
N SER A 12 5.91 19.16 6.40
CA SER A 12 5.54 19.14 4.98
C SER A 12 4.57 20.30 4.64
N PRO A 13 4.53 20.77 3.39
CA PRO A 13 3.57 21.78 2.96
C PRO A 13 2.16 21.24 2.67
N TYR A 14 1.89 19.97 2.97
CA TYR A 14 0.64 19.30 2.61
C TYR A 14 -0.32 19.22 3.79
N ASP A 15 -1.58 19.65 3.59
CA ASP A 15 -2.66 19.32 4.51
C ASP A 15 -2.97 17.82 4.43
N TYR A 16 -3.17 17.18 5.57
CA TYR A 16 -3.44 15.76 5.62
C TYR A 16 -4.42 15.37 6.73
N GLU A 17 -5.09 14.27 6.53
CA GLU A 17 -5.80 13.52 7.56
C GLU A 17 -5.15 12.15 7.75
N LEU A 18 -5.11 11.65 8.98
CA LEU A 18 -4.58 10.33 9.29
C LEU A 18 -5.72 9.38 9.63
N ILE A 19 -5.90 8.35 8.79
CA ILE A 19 -6.91 7.32 8.95
C ILE A 19 -6.23 6.00 9.24
N ILE A 20 -6.63 5.37 10.33
CA ILE A 20 -6.24 4.00 10.68
C ILE A 20 -7.45 3.10 10.49
N VAL A 21 -7.29 2.03 9.75
CA VAL A 21 -8.30 0.98 9.66
C VAL A 21 -7.88 -0.17 10.56
N ASP A 22 -8.64 -0.36 11.62
CA ASP A 22 -8.46 -1.46 12.56
C ASP A 22 -9.30 -2.66 12.11
N ASP A 23 -8.65 -3.63 11.52
CA ASP A 23 -9.29 -4.80 10.88
C ASP A 23 -9.55 -5.93 11.88
N GLY A 24 -10.31 -5.61 12.93
CA GLY A 24 -10.70 -6.57 13.96
C GLY A 24 -9.55 -6.97 14.87
N SER A 25 -8.76 -6.01 15.35
CA SER A 25 -7.70 -6.29 16.32
C SER A 25 -8.29 -6.68 17.67
N GLU A 26 -7.74 -7.73 18.29
CA GLU A 26 -8.10 -8.20 19.63
C GLU A 26 -7.34 -7.45 20.74
N ASP A 27 -6.37 -6.64 20.37
CA ASP A 27 -5.55 -5.84 21.29
C ASP A 27 -5.98 -4.36 21.31
N ARG A 28 -5.24 -3.52 22.02
CA ARG A 28 -5.52 -2.09 22.15
C ARG A 28 -5.14 -1.25 20.93
N THR A 29 -4.94 -1.85 19.74
CA THR A 29 -4.47 -1.13 18.54
C THR A 29 -5.39 0.04 18.20
N GLY A 30 -6.70 -0.18 18.09
CA GLY A 30 -7.65 0.88 17.74
C GLY A 30 -7.76 1.97 18.82
N GLU A 31 -7.68 1.61 20.11
CA GLU A 31 -7.68 2.57 21.22
C GLU A 31 -6.43 3.46 21.17
N LEU A 32 -5.25 2.86 21.03
CA LEU A 32 -3.98 3.60 20.95
C LEU A 32 -3.95 4.53 19.74
N ALA A 33 -4.49 4.09 18.61
CA ALA A 33 -4.58 4.94 17.43
C ALA A 33 -5.47 6.18 17.65
N ARG A 34 -6.58 6.05 18.41
CA ARG A 34 -7.43 7.20 18.77
C ARG A 34 -6.73 8.14 19.75
N LEU A 35 -6.03 7.60 20.76
CA LEU A 35 -5.26 8.39 21.71
C LEU A 35 -4.17 9.22 21.00
N GLU A 36 -3.58 8.67 19.95
CA GLU A 36 -2.68 9.39 19.07
C GLU A 36 -3.41 10.36 18.12
N GLY A 37 -4.73 10.53 18.26
CA GLY A 37 -5.56 11.49 17.50
C GLY A 37 -5.79 11.09 16.04
N ALA A 38 -5.59 9.84 15.65
CA ALA A 38 -5.96 9.36 14.32
C ALA A 38 -7.47 9.12 14.25
N ARG A 39 -8.05 9.31 13.05
CA ARG A 39 -9.41 8.86 12.79
C ARG A 39 -9.39 7.34 12.56
N VAL A 40 -10.12 6.59 13.37
CA VAL A 40 -10.12 5.12 13.32
C VAL A 40 -11.40 4.60 12.70
N VAL A 41 -11.27 3.78 11.68
CA VAL A 41 -12.34 2.96 11.09
C VAL A 41 -12.18 1.54 11.65
N ASN A 42 -13.18 1.04 12.36
CA ASN A 42 -13.13 -0.30 12.96
C ASN A 42 -13.94 -1.29 12.16
N HIS A 43 -13.40 -2.49 11.98
CA HIS A 43 -14.14 -3.68 11.60
C HIS A 43 -14.41 -4.55 12.83
N GLU A 44 -15.60 -5.09 12.94
CA GLU A 44 -15.96 -6.02 14.03
C GLU A 44 -15.17 -7.34 13.94
N MET A 45 -14.78 -7.73 12.73
CA MET A 45 -13.97 -8.91 12.46
C MET A 45 -13.00 -8.64 11.32
N ASN A 46 -11.96 -9.47 11.20
CA ASN A 46 -10.99 -9.36 10.12
C ASN A 46 -11.66 -9.56 8.74
N ARG A 47 -11.61 -8.52 7.90
CA ARG A 47 -12.17 -8.49 6.54
C ARG A 47 -11.09 -8.56 5.47
N GLY A 48 -9.83 -8.42 5.85
CA GLY A 48 -8.66 -8.52 5.02
C GLY A 48 -8.08 -7.17 4.57
N TYR A 49 -6.82 -7.22 4.17
CA TYR A 49 -6.01 -6.05 3.83
C TYR A 49 -6.65 -5.13 2.78
N GLY A 50 -7.11 -5.70 1.67
CA GLY A 50 -7.74 -4.91 0.60
C GLY A 50 -9.10 -4.35 0.99
N ALA A 51 -9.87 -5.05 1.83
CA ALA A 51 -11.12 -4.51 2.39
C ALA A 51 -10.83 -3.30 3.27
N SER A 52 -9.82 -3.39 4.14
CA SER A 52 -9.38 -2.30 5.00
C SER A 52 -8.94 -1.09 4.18
N LEU A 53 -8.18 -1.29 3.12
CA LEU A 53 -7.78 -0.20 2.22
C LEU A 53 -9.00 0.45 1.54
N LYS A 54 -9.97 -0.34 1.03
CA LYS A 54 -11.18 0.22 0.42
C LYS A 54 -11.98 1.07 1.39
N ASP A 55 -12.15 0.61 2.63
CA ASP A 55 -12.93 1.33 3.62
C ASP A 55 -12.18 2.58 4.12
N GLY A 56 -10.85 2.53 4.23
CA GLY A 56 -10.01 3.71 4.46
C GLY A 56 -10.13 4.74 3.34
N ILE A 57 -10.02 4.31 2.07
CA ILE A 57 -10.15 5.18 0.89
C ILE A 57 -11.54 5.84 0.84
N ARG A 58 -12.63 5.07 1.06
CA ARG A 58 -13.99 5.62 1.10
C ARG A 58 -14.15 6.67 2.19
N SER A 59 -13.53 6.44 3.34
CA SER A 59 -13.58 7.34 4.49
C SER A 59 -12.77 8.61 4.28
N ALA A 60 -11.77 8.60 3.43
CA ALA A 60 -10.90 9.75 3.19
C ALA A 60 -11.65 10.90 2.53
N LYS A 61 -11.30 12.14 2.92
CA LYS A 61 -11.85 13.38 2.35
C LYS A 61 -10.92 13.98 1.29
N GLY A 62 -9.62 13.68 1.37
CA GLY A 62 -8.61 14.20 0.46
C GLY A 62 -8.69 13.54 -0.93
N ASP A 63 -8.24 14.25 -1.95
CA ASP A 63 -8.18 13.78 -3.35
C ASP A 63 -7.02 12.81 -3.59
N TRP A 64 -5.99 12.89 -2.76
CA TRP A 64 -4.82 12.04 -2.80
C TRP A 64 -4.80 11.09 -1.61
N ILE A 65 -4.55 9.83 -1.89
CA ILE A 65 -4.45 8.79 -0.88
C ILE A 65 -2.99 8.35 -0.76
N VAL A 66 -2.48 8.36 0.46
CA VAL A 66 -1.22 7.72 0.80
C VAL A 66 -1.52 6.48 1.62
N ILE A 67 -1.01 5.34 1.21
CA ILE A 67 -1.07 4.12 2.03
C ILE A 67 0.33 3.74 2.50
N THR A 68 0.41 3.23 3.71
CA THR A 68 1.63 2.65 4.31
C THR A 68 1.25 1.57 5.31
N ASP A 69 2.11 0.58 5.49
CA ASP A 69 1.87 -0.47 6.48
C ASP A 69 2.31 0.00 7.88
N ALA A 70 1.55 -0.40 8.91
CA ALA A 70 1.80 0.02 10.30
C ALA A 70 2.91 -0.79 11.01
N ASP A 71 3.61 -1.68 10.31
CA ASP A 71 4.58 -2.62 10.88
C ASP A 71 6.04 -2.11 10.89
N GLY A 72 6.25 -0.85 10.54
CA GLY A 72 7.56 -0.19 10.54
C GLY A 72 8.48 -0.60 9.38
N THR A 73 7.96 -1.30 8.37
CA THR A 73 8.78 -1.74 7.22
C THR A 73 9.05 -0.65 6.20
N TYR A 74 8.20 0.38 6.14
CA TYR A 74 8.34 1.48 5.19
C TYR A 74 8.92 2.74 5.82
N PRO A 75 9.77 3.48 5.08
CA PRO A 75 10.31 4.77 5.49
C PRO A 75 9.23 5.86 5.33
N ASN A 76 8.48 6.14 6.41
CA ASN A 76 7.41 7.14 6.37
C ASN A 76 7.91 8.57 6.14
N ASP A 77 9.17 8.84 6.46
CA ASP A 77 9.88 10.09 6.15
C ASP A 77 10.00 10.37 4.64
N ARG A 78 9.80 9.36 3.80
CA ARG A 78 9.81 9.49 2.34
C ARG A 78 8.44 9.87 1.73
N ILE A 79 7.38 9.96 2.54
CA ILE A 79 6.04 10.33 2.05
C ILE A 79 6.05 11.67 1.29
N PRO A 80 6.66 12.76 1.81
CA PRO A 80 6.71 14.03 1.08
C PRO A 80 7.44 13.93 -0.27
N ASP A 81 8.46 13.07 -0.37
CA ASP A 81 9.17 12.86 -1.63
C ASP A 81 8.30 12.16 -2.69
N LEU A 82 7.43 11.24 -2.29
CA LEU A 82 6.47 10.65 -3.22
C LEU A 82 5.42 11.68 -3.64
N LEU A 83 4.93 12.50 -2.71
CA LEU A 83 3.93 13.52 -2.98
C LEU A 83 4.41 14.59 -3.98
N LYS A 84 5.70 14.88 -4.06
CA LYS A 84 6.27 15.80 -5.07
C LYS A 84 5.99 15.38 -6.51
N TYR A 85 5.78 14.08 -6.76
CA TYR A 85 5.48 13.54 -8.08
C TYR A 85 3.97 13.34 -8.32
N ALA A 86 3.14 13.56 -7.29
CA ALA A 86 1.69 13.62 -7.44
C ALA A 86 1.33 14.85 -8.28
N GLY A 87 0.26 14.76 -9.03
CA GLY A 87 -0.10 15.82 -9.99
C GLY A 87 0.39 15.52 -11.41
N ASP A 88 1.66 15.19 -11.57
CA ASP A 88 2.19 14.74 -12.86
C ASP A 88 1.93 13.25 -13.14
N ASN A 89 1.62 12.47 -12.10
CA ASN A 89 1.37 11.04 -12.17
C ASN A 89 0.14 10.68 -11.33
N GLU A 90 -0.73 9.84 -11.85
CA GLU A 90 -1.92 9.39 -11.13
C GLU A 90 -1.59 8.42 -9.99
N MET A 91 -0.42 7.79 -10.05
CA MET A 91 0.11 6.94 -8.96
C MET A 91 1.62 7.11 -8.82
N VAL A 92 2.10 7.14 -7.58
CA VAL A 92 3.53 7.11 -7.23
C VAL A 92 3.77 5.95 -6.28
N VAL A 93 4.67 5.05 -6.62
CA VAL A 93 4.97 3.85 -5.84
C VAL A 93 6.37 3.96 -5.26
N GLY A 94 6.50 3.81 -3.95
CA GLY A 94 7.78 3.62 -3.29
C GLY A 94 8.35 2.25 -3.62
N ALA A 95 9.19 2.15 -4.65
CA ALA A 95 9.78 0.89 -5.09
C ALA A 95 10.90 0.46 -4.15
N ARG A 96 10.76 -0.72 -3.56
CA ARG A 96 11.74 -1.24 -2.60
C ARG A 96 13.06 -1.56 -3.28
N ASN A 97 14.13 -0.87 -2.85
CA ASN A 97 15.48 -1.15 -3.33
C ASN A 97 16.05 -2.39 -2.66
N GLY A 98 16.61 -3.28 -3.46
CA GLY A 98 17.45 -4.39 -3.03
C GLY A 98 16.72 -5.69 -2.71
N SER A 99 17.50 -6.75 -2.63
CA SER A 99 17.17 -8.14 -2.41
C SER A 99 16.73 -8.48 -0.97
N ALA A 100 16.16 -7.56 -0.22
CA ALA A 100 15.76 -7.80 1.16
C ALA A 100 14.65 -8.86 1.31
N ALA A 101 13.89 -9.14 0.26
CA ALA A 101 13.03 -10.31 0.21
C ALA A 101 13.87 -11.53 -0.24
N LYS A 102 14.44 -12.29 0.69
CA LYS A 102 14.93 -13.64 0.42
C LYS A 102 13.75 -14.49 -0.03
N ILE A 103 13.48 -14.47 -1.34
CA ILE A 103 12.40 -15.26 -1.93
C ILE A 103 12.87 -16.71 -1.96
N PRO A 104 12.15 -17.65 -1.34
CA PRO A 104 12.48 -19.06 -1.44
C PRO A 104 12.64 -19.47 -2.91
N LEU A 105 13.68 -20.26 -3.22
CA LEU A 105 14.03 -20.66 -4.58
C LEU A 105 12.85 -21.25 -5.36
N ILE A 106 11.99 -22.02 -4.67
CA ILE A 106 10.82 -22.66 -5.25
C ILE A 106 9.74 -21.67 -5.77
N ARG A 107 9.74 -20.41 -5.28
CA ARG A 107 8.78 -19.37 -5.70
C ARG A 107 9.32 -18.45 -6.79
N ARG A 108 10.61 -18.54 -7.11
CA ARG A 108 11.26 -17.69 -8.12
C ARG A 108 10.67 -17.87 -9.53
N PRO A 109 10.43 -19.11 -10.02
CA PRO A 109 9.89 -19.30 -11.37
C PRO A 109 8.49 -18.69 -11.54
N MET A 110 7.59 -18.92 -10.57
CA MET A 110 6.23 -18.37 -10.60
C MET A 110 6.24 -16.84 -10.53
N LYS A 111 7.05 -16.27 -9.63
CA LYS A 111 7.21 -14.81 -9.55
C LYS A 111 7.78 -14.24 -10.84
N TRP A 112 8.76 -14.89 -11.46
CA TRP A 112 9.33 -14.47 -12.72
C TRP A 112 8.28 -14.50 -13.85
N LEU A 113 7.49 -15.57 -13.95
CA LEU A 113 6.43 -15.70 -14.94
C LEU A 113 5.37 -14.62 -14.77
N LEU A 114 4.88 -14.40 -13.54
CA LEU A 114 3.92 -13.35 -13.21
C LEU A 114 4.49 -11.96 -13.51
N SER A 115 5.76 -11.71 -13.21
CA SER A 115 6.39 -10.43 -13.55
C SER A 115 6.52 -10.22 -15.05
N LYS A 116 6.85 -11.26 -15.81
CA LYS A 116 6.90 -11.19 -17.28
C LYS A 116 5.53 -10.91 -17.87
N LEU A 117 4.50 -11.62 -17.39
CA LEU A 117 3.13 -11.40 -17.82
C LEU A 117 2.64 -9.98 -17.46
N ALA A 118 2.91 -9.54 -16.24
CA ALA A 118 2.55 -8.20 -15.79
C ALA A 118 3.23 -7.10 -16.62
N ASN A 119 4.53 -7.24 -16.90
CA ASN A 119 5.27 -6.30 -17.75
C ASN A 119 4.78 -6.33 -19.21
N TYR A 120 4.40 -7.49 -19.71
CA TYR A 120 3.84 -7.63 -21.06
C TYR A 120 2.47 -6.93 -21.16
N LEU A 121 1.57 -7.18 -20.19
CA LEU A 121 0.25 -6.55 -20.15
C LEU A 121 0.30 -5.04 -19.90
N ALA A 122 1.29 -4.57 -19.19
CA ALA A 122 1.49 -3.15 -18.88
C ALA A 122 2.37 -2.42 -19.93
N GLU A 123 2.91 -3.15 -20.92
CA GLU A 123 3.83 -2.63 -21.93
C GLU A 123 5.03 -1.86 -21.35
N THR A 124 5.34 -2.09 -20.07
CA THR A 124 6.42 -1.42 -19.35
C THR A 124 7.03 -2.31 -18.27
N ARG A 125 8.27 -2.00 -17.88
CA ARG A 125 8.93 -2.68 -16.79
C ARG A 125 8.42 -2.15 -15.46
N ILE A 126 7.80 -3.02 -14.64
CA ILE A 126 7.31 -2.71 -13.30
C ILE A 126 8.38 -3.09 -12.27
N PRO A 127 9.04 -2.12 -11.62
CA PRO A 127 10.07 -2.42 -10.61
C PRO A 127 9.52 -3.10 -9.36
N ASP A 128 8.36 -2.64 -8.87
CA ASP A 128 7.71 -3.19 -7.69
C ASP A 128 6.18 -2.98 -7.76
N TYR A 129 5.45 -4.05 -8.01
CA TYR A 129 3.98 -4.02 -8.08
C TYR A 129 3.30 -4.24 -6.73
N ASN A 130 4.05 -4.68 -5.69
CA ASN A 130 3.48 -5.09 -4.40
C ASN A 130 3.97 -4.25 -3.21
N SER A 131 4.52 -3.05 -3.45
CA SER A 131 4.86 -2.13 -2.38
C SER A 131 3.62 -1.59 -1.69
N GLY A 132 3.62 -1.55 -0.35
CA GLY A 132 2.56 -0.96 0.46
C GLY A 132 2.67 0.56 0.60
N LEU A 133 3.88 1.15 0.39
CA LEU A 133 4.02 2.61 0.41
C LEU A 133 3.76 3.18 -0.99
N ARG A 134 2.65 3.87 -1.14
CA ARG A 134 2.27 4.52 -2.40
C ARG A 134 1.32 5.68 -2.21
N VAL A 135 1.34 6.58 -3.19
CA VAL A 135 0.42 7.71 -3.35
C VAL A 135 -0.40 7.49 -4.61
N PHE A 136 -1.69 7.74 -4.59
CA PHE A 136 -2.54 7.68 -5.78
C PHE A 136 -3.79 8.56 -5.64
N ARG A 137 -4.37 8.92 -6.76
CA ARG A 137 -5.61 9.68 -6.78
C ARG A 137 -6.77 8.81 -6.27
N LYS A 138 -7.61 9.40 -5.40
CA LYS A 138 -8.77 8.73 -4.83
C LYS A 138 -9.74 8.27 -5.90
N ASP A 139 -10.10 9.16 -6.83
CA ASP A 139 -11.04 8.86 -7.92
C ASP A 139 -10.57 7.72 -8.83
N VAL A 140 -9.25 7.61 -9.06
CA VAL A 140 -8.65 6.50 -9.83
C VAL A 140 -8.85 5.18 -9.08
N ALA A 141 -8.59 5.15 -7.77
CA ALA A 141 -8.80 3.95 -6.98
C ALA A 141 -10.27 3.52 -6.93
N GLU A 142 -11.19 4.49 -6.77
CA GLU A 142 -12.63 4.23 -6.70
C GLU A 142 -13.19 3.63 -8.01
N ARG A 143 -12.67 4.04 -9.17
CA ARG A 143 -13.02 3.43 -10.47
C ARG A 143 -12.74 1.92 -10.51
N PHE A 144 -11.72 1.48 -9.80
CA PHE A 144 -11.30 0.08 -9.78
C PHE A 144 -11.89 -0.74 -8.62
N PHE A 145 -12.69 -0.17 -7.74
CA PHE A 145 -13.20 -0.87 -6.55
C PHE A 145 -13.90 -2.19 -6.82
N ARG A 146 -14.53 -2.33 -7.99
CA ARG A 146 -15.21 -3.58 -8.38
C ARG A 146 -14.25 -4.74 -8.63
N ILE A 147 -13.04 -4.44 -9.13
CA ILE A 147 -12.03 -5.45 -9.47
C ILE A 147 -10.95 -5.58 -8.41
N LEU A 148 -10.82 -4.61 -7.51
CA LEU A 148 -9.84 -4.67 -6.43
C LEU A 148 -10.25 -5.73 -5.41
N PRO A 149 -9.36 -6.71 -5.10
CA PRO A 149 -9.67 -7.77 -4.15
C PRO A 149 -9.71 -7.25 -2.71
N SER A 150 -10.31 -8.04 -1.81
CA SER A 150 -10.30 -7.77 -0.36
C SER A 150 -9.03 -8.27 0.33
N GLY A 151 -8.20 -9.06 -0.35
CA GLY A 151 -6.96 -9.65 0.15
C GLY A 151 -5.70 -8.87 -0.20
N PHE A 152 -4.56 -9.56 -0.12
CA PHE A 152 -3.21 -8.97 -0.28
C PHE A 152 -2.85 -8.54 -1.71
N SER A 153 -3.57 -9.03 -2.74
CA SER A 153 -3.31 -8.64 -4.13
C SER A 153 -3.83 -7.25 -4.51
N PHE A 154 -4.45 -6.51 -3.58
CA PHE A 154 -4.94 -5.14 -3.83
C PHE A 154 -3.89 -4.25 -4.51
N THR A 155 -2.67 -4.21 -3.97
CA THR A 155 -1.58 -3.36 -4.48
C THR A 155 -1.11 -3.77 -5.88
N THR A 156 -1.06 -5.05 -6.16
CA THR A 156 -0.74 -5.59 -7.49
C THR A 156 -1.85 -5.24 -8.47
N THR A 157 -3.10 -5.49 -8.11
CA THR A 157 -4.25 -5.28 -8.99
C THR A 157 -4.43 -3.81 -9.35
N ILE A 158 -4.34 -2.89 -8.37
CA ILE A 158 -4.48 -1.45 -8.67
C ILE A 158 -3.34 -0.95 -9.58
N THR A 159 -2.11 -1.47 -9.41
CA THR A 159 -0.98 -1.11 -10.26
C THR A 159 -1.23 -1.54 -11.70
N LEU A 160 -1.63 -2.81 -11.91
CA LEU A 160 -1.89 -3.35 -13.24
C LEU A 160 -3.09 -2.66 -13.90
N ALA A 161 -4.17 -2.44 -13.15
CA ALA A 161 -5.35 -1.74 -13.63
C ALA A 161 -5.02 -0.30 -14.04
N SER A 162 -4.22 0.42 -13.26
CA SER A 162 -3.79 1.78 -13.60
C SER A 162 -2.97 1.79 -14.90
N LEU A 163 -1.97 0.93 -15.01
CA LEU A 163 -1.14 0.85 -16.22
C LEU A 163 -1.93 0.44 -17.46
N SER A 164 -2.84 -0.53 -17.35
CA SER A 164 -3.69 -0.99 -18.46
C SER A 164 -4.66 0.07 -18.98
N GLN A 165 -5.00 1.06 -18.15
CA GLN A 165 -5.84 2.20 -18.53
C GLN A 165 -5.02 3.44 -18.94
N GLY A 166 -3.70 3.29 -19.11
CA GLY A 166 -2.82 4.37 -19.54
C GLY A 166 -2.53 5.43 -18.48
N TYR A 167 -2.82 5.17 -17.20
CA TYR A 167 -2.44 6.08 -16.12
C TYR A 167 -0.92 6.07 -15.91
N ARG A 168 -0.37 7.25 -15.62
CA ARG A 168 1.07 7.41 -15.36
C ARG A 168 1.39 6.92 -13.95
N VAL A 169 2.29 5.94 -13.88
CA VAL A 169 2.77 5.36 -12.62
C VAL A 169 4.26 5.63 -12.48
N LYS A 170 4.64 6.45 -11.50
CA LYS A 170 6.03 6.76 -11.17
C LYS A 170 6.54 5.82 -10.08
N TYR A 171 7.77 5.35 -10.22
CA TYR A 171 8.45 4.54 -9.20
C TYR A 171 9.59 5.34 -8.59
N VAL A 172 9.56 5.51 -7.25
CA VAL A 172 10.58 6.19 -6.47
C VAL A 172 11.30 5.16 -5.61
N PRO A 173 12.62 5.01 -5.74
CA PRO A 173 13.36 4.04 -4.93
C PRO A 173 13.29 4.39 -3.43
N ILE A 174 12.95 3.38 -2.61
CA ILE A 174 12.92 3.52 -1.14
C ILE A 174 13.65 2.37 -0.46
N ALA A 175 14.13 2.62 0.76
CA ALA A 175 14.58 1.55 1.65
C ALA A 175 13.41 0.69 2.11
N TYR A 176 13.70 -0.54 2.53
CA TYR A 176 12.72 -1.44 3.12
C TYR A 176 13.33 -2.11 4.35
N TYR A 177 12.70 -1.93 5.49
CA TYR A 177 13.23 -2.36 6.78
C TYR A 177 12.70 -3.72 7.21
N LYS A 178 13.35 -4.32 8.20
CA LYS A 178 12.88 -5.56 8.79
C LYS A 178 11.62 -5.28 9.60
N ARG A 179 10.56 -6.09 9.36
CA ARG A 179 9.29 -6.01 10.08
C ARG A 179 9.48 -6.15 11.59
N THR A 180 8.78 -5.31 12.34
CA THR A 180 8.58 -5.47 13.77
C THR A 180 7.35 -6.33 14.00
N GLY A 181 7.50 -7.54 14.58
CA GLY A 181 6.41 -8.47 14.84
C GLY A 181 6.34 -9.68 13.89
N LYS A 182 5.28 -10.50 14.04
CA LYS A 182 5.07 -11.73 13.27
C LYS A 182 4.20 -11.47 12.05
N SER A 183 4.54 -12.10 10.91
CA SER A 183 3.72 -12.04 9.70
C SER A 183 2.42 -12.81 9.89
N LYS A 184 1.27 -12.17 9.61
CA LYS A 184 -0.04 -12.82 9.55
C LYS A 184 -0.28 -13.54 8.20
N ILE A 185 0.61 -13.39 7.23
CA ILE A 185 0.52 -14.05 5.91
C ILE A 185 0.70 -15.56 6.08
N LYS A 186 -0.31 -16.33 5.68
CA LYS A 186 -0.24 -17.80 5.59
C LYS A 186 0.21 -18.18 4.18
N PRO A 187 1.49 -18.61 3.99
CA PRO A 187 2.12 -18.68 2.66
C PRO A 187 1.35 -19.55 1.64
N ILE A 188 0.74 -20.64 2.08
CA ILE A 188 0.05 -21.59 1.17
C ILE A 188 -1.35 -21.04 0.84
N ARG A 189 -2.14 -20.65 1.86
CA ARG A 189 -3.52 -20.21 1.69
C ARG A 189 -3.62 -18.90 0.92
N ASP A 190 -2.70 -17.96 1.21
CA ASP A 190 -2.73 -16.65 0.59
C ASP A 190 -2.14 -16.68 -0.83
N THR A 191 -1.30 -17.68 -1.15
CA THR A 191 -0.84 -17.89 -2.54
C THR A 191 -1.94 -18.49 -3.42
N TYR A 192 -2.87 -19.28 -2.86
CA TYR A 192 -3.97 -19.86 -3.62
C TYR A 192 -5.08 -18.83 -3.91
N ASN A 193 -5.17 -17.77 -3.10
CA ASN A 193 -6.15 -16.68 -3.23
C ASN A 193 -5.56 -15.45 -3.98
N PHE A 194 -4.42 -15.59 -4.65
CA PHE A 194 -3.80 -14.58 -5.49
C PHE A 194 -4.29 -14.75 -6.93
#